data_ccefa97a57939c7a98a519f4f69f3486
#
_entry.id   ccefa97a57939c7a98a519f4f69f3486
#
_cell.length_a   1.000
_cell.length_b   1.000
_cell.length_c   1.000
_cell.angle_alpha   90.00
_cell.angle_beta   90.00
_cell.angle_gamma   90.00
#
_symmetry.space_group_name_H-M   'P 1'
#
loop_
_entity.id
_entity.type
_entity.pdbx_description
1 polymer ?
#
loop_
_entity_poly.entity_id
_entity_poly.type
_entity_poly.pdbx_seq_one_letter_code
_entity_poly.pdbx_strand_id
1 'polypeptide(L)'
;MYQANVYTMMVASPSDIQKEIKVAFDVLNHWNNLHSEKNKIVLLPLHWSISSYPASGKHPQKLLDKQVVEKSDLLVCIFGTKLGTPTDTEISGTVEEIKEHKKAGKNVMVFFKLSIDNITSVDPQQLQKINDFKESIKNDVLWCEFTDTSDFEKKLSDALQLYINDNWNNDRSVESEHEVYENIEFSDEEKEIIMKWTKCSNTFCHKINANGGVCYKIGDQRYCKKKGKEEAVFDDYIERLIRVGFIELEKNNKEGNPIYKLKKAAYDYAQRLDNIIE
;
A
#
# COMPACT_ATOMS: atom_id res chain seq x y z
N MET A 1 -13.08 15.12 -10.71
CA MET A 1 -12.55 13.91 -11.38
C MET A 1 -11.15 13.69 -10.83
N TYR A 2 -10.76 12.47 -10.47
CA TYR A 2 -9.42 12.14 -9.99
C TYR A 2 -8.92 10.86 -10.67
N GLN A 3 -7.62 10.71 -10.79
CA GLN A 3 -6.99 9.45 -11.20
C GLN A 3 -6.76 8.58 -9.98
N ALA A 4 -6.83 7.26 -10.15
CA ALA A 4 -6.58 6.30 -9.08
C ALA A 4 -5.99 5.00 -9.63
N ASN A 5 -5.15 4.35 -8.84
CA ASN A 5 -4.70 3.00 -9.10
C ASN A 5 -5.82 2.02 -8.76
N VAL A 6 -6.13 1.12 -9.68
CA VAL A 6 -7.19 0.12 -9.48
C VAL A 6 -6.53 -1.22 -9.14
N TYR A 7 -6.77 -1.70 -7.92
CA TYR A 7 -6.33 -3.01 -7.48
C TYR A 7 -7.49 -3.99 -7.46
N THR A 8 -7.30 -5.11 -8.11
CA THR A 8 -8.33 -6.14 -8.24
C THR A 8 -8.24 -7.12 -7.08
N MET A 9 -9.35 -7.32 -6.37
CA MET A 9 -9.44 -8.18 -5.21
C MET A 9 -10.37 -9.36 -5.48
N MET A 10 -9.81 -10.54 -5.61
CA MET A 10 -10.60 -11.75 -5.78
C MET A 10 -11.10 -12.24 -4.42
N VAL A 11 -12.39 -12.54 -4.32
CA VAL A 11 -12.99 -13.26 -3.19
C VAL A 11 -13.24 -14.69 -3.61
N ALA A 12 -12.58 -15.64 -2.95
CA ALA A 12 -12.68 -17.06 -3.22
C ALA A 12 -13.28 -17.80 -2.02
N SER A 13 -14.17 -18.74 -2.30
CA SER A 13 -14.83 -19.51 -1.24
C SER A 13 -15.54 -20.74 -1.77
N PRO A 14 -15.72 -21.77 -0.94
CA PRO A 14 -16.71 -22.83 -1.15
C PRO A 14 -18.14 -22.31 -1.12
N SER A 15 -19.09 -23.16 -1.50
CA SER A 15 -20.49 -22.75 -1.72
C SER A 15 -21.31 -22.46 -0.46
N ASP A 16 -20.78 -22.69 0.73
CA ASP A 16 -21.52 -22.66 2.00
C ASP A 16 -21.47 -21.32 2.74
N ILE A 17 -20.77 -20.30 2.21
CA ILE A 17 -20.58 -19.01 2.89
C ILE A 17 -20.93 -17.82 2.01
N GLN A 18 -22.11 -17.86 1.38
CA GLN A 18 -22.60 -16.80 0.48
C GLN A 18 -22.84 -15.45 1.19
N LYS A 19 -23.16 -15.46 2.49
CA LYS A 19 -23.34 -14.24 3.27
C LYS A 19 -22.02 -13.50 3.45
N GLU A 20 -20.97 -14.23 3.74
CA GLU A 20 -19.63 -13.70 3.96
C GLU A 20 -19.04 -13.13 2.66
N ILE A 21 -19.32 -13.73 1.51
CA ILE A 21 -18.96 -13.17 0.19
C ILE A 21 -19.59 -11.79 0.02
N LYS A 22 -20.90 -11.66 0.31
CA LYS A 22 -21.57 -10.36 0.22
C LYS A 22 -20.96 -9.35 1.15
N VAL A 23 -20.68 -9.72 2.41
CA VAL A 23 -20.01 -8.85 3.38
C VAL A 23 -18.63 -8.42 2.87
N ALA A 24 -17.85 -9.31 2.27
CA ALA A 24 -16.56 -8.94 1.69
C ALA A 24 -16.71 -7.86 0.60
N PHE A 25 -17.68 -7.98 -0.29
CA PHE A 25 -17.97 -6.96 -1.30
C PHE A 25 -18.43 -5.64 -0.68
N ASP A 26 -19.28 -5.70 0.33
CA ASP A 26 -19.75 -4.50 1.04
C ASP A 26 -18.60 -3.78 1.75
N VAL A 27 -17.66 -4.51 2.36
CA VAL A 27 -16.42 -3.95 2.96
C VAL A 27 -15.57 -3.24 1.92
N LEU A 28 -15.32 -3.87 0.76
CA LEU A 28 -14.51 -3.27 -0.31
C LEU A 28 -15.15 -1.98 -0.86
N ASN A 29 -16.47 -2.02 -1.10
CA ASN A 29 -17.20 -0.85 -1.56
C ASN A 29 -17.26 0.25 -0.50
N HIS A 30 -17.43 -0.09 0.77
CA HIS A 30 -17.39 0.86 1.87
C HIS A 30 -16.02 1.54 1.99
N TRP A 31 -14.95 0.77 1.89
CA TRP A 31 -13.59 1.29 1.86
C TRP A 31 -13.39 2.28 0.70
N ASN A 32 -13.83 1.93 -0.50
CA ASN A 32 -13.76 2.81 -1.67
C ASN A 32 -14.47 4.14 -1.43
N ASN A 33 -15.67 4.11 -0.84
CA ASN A 33 -16.46 5.31 -0.58
C ASN A 33 -15.77 6.27 0.40
N LEU A 34 -15.03 5.75 1.36
CA LEU A 34 -14.36 6.55 2.40
C LEU A 34 -12.95 7.00 2.00
N HIS A 35 -12.25 6.19 1.21
CA HIS A 35 -10.80 6.33 1.09
C HIS A 35 -10.30 6.50 -0.35
N SER A 36 -11.08 6.14 -1.39
CA SER A 36 -10.55 6.08 -2.76
C SER A 36 -10.06 7.42 -3.29
N GLU A 37 -10.76 8.50 -3.05
CA GLU A 37 -10.36 9.83 -3.51
C GLU A 37 -9.09 10.32 -2.81
N LYS A 38 -9.04 10.16 -1.48
CA LYS A 38 -7.87 10.55 -0.68
C LYS A 38 -6.66 9.67 -0.97
N ASN A 39 -6.87 8.36 -1.09
CA ASN A 39 -5.77 7.39 -1.26
C ASN A 39 -5.39 7.17 -2.73
N LYS A 40 -6.16 7.69 -3.68
CA LYS A 40 -5.96 7.43 -5.11
C LYS A 40 -5.90 5.92 -5.42
N ILE A 41 -6.64 5.13 -4.65
CA ILE A 41 -6.74 3.68 -4.75
C ILE A 41 -8.21 3.31 -4.88
N VAL A 42 -8.53 2.41 -5.80
CA VAL A 42 -9.85 1.79 -5.95
C VAL A 42 -9.69 0.28 -5.83
N LEU A 43 -10.45 -0.33 -4.94
CA LEU A 43 -10.51 -1.78 -4.77
C LEU A 43 -11.63 -2.33 -5.64
N LEU A 44 -11.29 -3.08 -6.68
CA LEU A 44 -12.25 -3.70 -7.58
C LEU A 44 -12.52 -5.14 -7.15
N PRO A 45 -13.70 -5.44 -6.54
CA PRO A 45 -14.00 -6.80 -6.14
C PRO A 45 -14.26 -7.71 -7.35
N LEU A 46 -13.65 -8.90 -7.35
CA LEU A 46 -13.87 -9.96 -8.31
C LEU A 46 -14.37 -11.21 -7.62
N HIS A 47 -15.31 -11.89 -8.22
CA HIS A 47 -15.74 -13.23 -7.85
C HIS A 47 -16.06 -14.01 -9.12
N TRP A 48 -15.71 -15.31 -9.15
CA TRP A 48 -15.86 -16.12 -10.35
C TRP A 48 -17.28 -16.12 -10.94
N SER A 49 -18.34 -16.08 -10.09
CA SER A 49 -19.74 -16.08 -10.55
C SER A 49 -20.17 -14.79 -11.26
N ILE A 50 -19.45 -13.70 -11.06
CA ILE A 50 -19.79 -12.38 -11.63
C ILE A 50 -18.76 -11.95 -12.67
N SER A 51 -17.50 -12.29 -12.46
CA SER A 51 -16.36 -11.79 -13.23
C SER A 51 -15.87 -12.75 -14.31
N SER A 52 -16.54 -13.90 -14.49
CA SER A 52 -16.25 -14.85 -15.55
C SER A 52 -17.34 -14.85 -16.63
N TYR A 53 -16.99 -15.27 -17.84
CA TYR A 53 -17.91 -15.44 -18.96
C TYR A 53 -17.86 -16.87 -19.48
N PRO A 54 -18.97 -17.38 -20.07
CA PRO A 54 -18.99 -18.71 -20.68
C PRO A 54 -17.94 -18.81 -21.80
N ALA A 55 -17.06 -19.79 -21.68
CA ALA A 55 -16.01 -20.03 -22.68
C ALA A 55 -15.85 -21.55 -22.91
N SER A 56 -15.33 -21.93 -24.07
CA SER A 56 -15.04 -23.32 -24.44
C SER A 56 -13.56 -23.53 -24.75
N GLY A 57 -13.11 -24.77 -24.73
CA GLY A 57 -11.76 -25.15 -25.19
C GLY A 57 -10.77 -25.57 -24.08
N LYS A 58 -11.12 -25.44 -22.78
CA LYS A 58 -10.34 -25.95 -21.64
C LYS A 58 -11.29 -26.45 -20.55
N HIS A 59 -10.71 -27.15 -19.56
CA HIS A 59 -11.45 -27.50 -18.33
C HIS A 59 -11.99 -26.20 -17.66
N PRO A 60 -13.23 -26.17 -17.15
CA PRO A 60 -13.84 -24.96 -16.56
C PRO A 60 -12.96 -24.26 -15.54
N GLN A 61 -12.32 -24.98 -14.63
CA GLN A 61 -11.42 -24.40 -13.63
C GLN A 61 -10.26 -23.63 -14.27
N LYS A 62 -9.58 -24.19 -15.27
CA LYS A 62 -8.48 -23.52 -15.99
C LYS A 62 -8.90 -22.25 -16.73
N LEU A 63 -10.16 -22.18 -17.14
CA LEU A 63 -10.72 -20.95 -17.75
C LEU A 63 -10.97 -19.89 -16.70
N LEU A 64 -11.49 -20.28 -15.51
CA LEU A 64 -11.70 -19.38 -14.40
C LEU A 64 -10.37 -18.83 -13.84
N ASP A 65 -9.38 -19.69 -13.63
CA ASP A 65 -8.04 -19.30 -13.17
C ASP A 65 -7.45 -18.22 -14.09
N LYS A 66 -7.49 -18.42 -15.38
CA LYS A 66 -6.99 -17.44 -16.35
C LYS A 66 -7.81 -16.15 -16.38
N GLN A 67 -9.11 -16.23 -16.23
CA GLN A 67 -9.99 -15.06 -16.34
C GLN A 67 -9.99 -14.18 -15.08
N VAL A 68 -9.82 -14.78 -13.90
CA VAL A 68 -10.00 -14.12 -12.62
C VAL A 68 -8.72 -14.14 -11.78
N VAL A 69 -8.14 -15.32 -11.55
CA VAL A 69 -6.97 -15.48 -10.67
C VAL A 69 -5.75 -14.71 -11.17
N GLU A 70 -5.42 -14.85 -12.47
CA GLU A 70 -4.26 -14.15 -13.03
C GLU A 70 -4.39 -12.61 -12.98
N LYS A 71 -5.62 -12.10 -13.01
CA LYS A 71 -5.91 -10.66 -13.04
C LYS A 71 -6.01 -10.02 -11.68
N SER A 72 -6.17 -10.80 -10.62
CA SER A 72 -6.32 -10.24 -9.27
C SER A 72 -4.98 -9.93 -8.62
N ASP A 73 -4.93 -8.83 -7.87
CA ASP A 73 -3.74 -8.35 -7.15
C ASP A 73 -3.68 -8.92 -5.73
N LEU A 74 -4.85 -9.19 -5.14
CA LEU A 74 -4.98 -9.79 -3.81
C LEU A 74 -6.11 -10.80 -3.82
N LEU A 75 -5.90 -11.93 -3.13
CA LEU A 75 -6.89 -12.97 -2.94
C LEU A 75 -7.39 -12.99 -1.49
N VAL A 76 -8.71 -12.93 -1.30
CA VAL A 76 -9.37 -13.12 -0.01
C VAL A 76 -10.11 -14.46 -0.03
N CYS A 77 -9.61 -15.44 0.71
CA CYS A 77 -10.20 -16.77 0.82
C CYS A 77 -11.00 -16.89 2.11
N ILE A 78 -12.22 -17.41 2.00
CA ILE A 78 -13.10 -17.57 3.15
C ILE A 78 -13.61 -19.02 3.19
N PHE A 79 -13.34 -19.71 4.29
CA PHE A 79 -13.77 -21.08 4.52
C PHE A 79 -14.80 -21.16 5.64
N GLY A 80 -15.87 -21.89 5.38
CA GLY A 80 -16.89 -22.23 6.36
C GLY A 80 -16.75 -23.66 6.88
N THR A 81 -17.73 -24.50 6.59
CA THR A 81 -17.76 -25.92 6.95
C THR A 81 -17.30 -26.84 5.82
N LYS A 82 -17.01 -26.27 4.62
CA LYS A 82 -16.55 -27.01 3.45
C LYS A 82 -15.20 -26.51 2.97
N LEU A 83 -14.32 -27.42 2.57
CA LEU A 83 -13.09 -27.07 1.86
C LEU A 83 -13.38 -26.78 0.39
N GLY A 84 -14.42 -27.39 -0.17
CA GLY A 84 -14.85 -27.26 -1.56
C GLY A 84 -14.72 -28.57 -2.34
N THR A 85 -14.98 -28.48 -3.64
CA THR A 85 -14.93 -29.62 -4.55
C THR A 85 -13.51 -29.81 -5.09
N PRO A 86 -12.98 -31.04 -5.13
CA PRO A 86 -11.68 -31.34 -5.73
C PRO A 86 -11.62 -30.92 -7.20
N THR A 87 -10.45 -30.49 -7.63
CA THR A 87 -10.12 -30.25 -9.05
C THR A 87 -9.22 -31.38 -9.57
N ASP A 88 -8.76 -31.29 -10.81
CA ASP A 88 -7.82 -32.26 -11.39
C ASP A 88 -6.46 -32.24 -10.69
N THR A 89 -6.09 -31.13 -10.05
CA THR A 89 -4.76 -30.87 -9.52
C THR A 89 -4.72 -30.68 -8.01
N GLU A 90 -5.86 -30.27 -7.40
CA GLU A 90 -5.92 -29.91 -5.99
C GLU A 90 -7.14 -30.49 -5.25
N ILE A 91 -7.01 -30.48 -3.92
CA ILE A 91 -8.08 -30.95 -3.02
C ILE A 91 -9.34 -30.08 -3.03
N SER A 92 -9.24 -28.83 -3.53
CA SER A 92 -10.39 -27.97 -3.86
C SER A 92 -9.97 -26.82 -4.76
N GLY A 93 -10.94 -26.24 -5.49
CA GLY A 93 -10.72 -25.06 -6.33
C GLY A 93 -10.17 -23.87 -5.57
N THR A 94 -10.69 -23.58 -4.36
CA THR A 94 -10.19 -22.47 -3.52
C THR A 94 -8.73 -22.71 -3.07
N VAL A 95 -8.35 -23.97 -2.81
CA VAL A 95 -6.95 -24.30 -2.49
C VAL A 95 -6.05 -24.13 -3.73
N GLU A 96 -6.53 -24.48 -4.92
CA GLU A 96 -5.82 -24.25 -6.17
C GLU A 96 -5.58 -22.74 -6.40
N GLU A 97 -6.61 -21.91 -6.20
CA GLU A 97 -6.52 -20.45 -6.30
C GLU A 97 -5.47 -19.87 -5.32
N ILE A 98 -5.41 -20.34 -4.09
CA ILE A 98 -4.39 -19.95 -3.10
C ILE A 98 -2.99 -20.28 -3.62
N LYS A 99 -2.79 -21.51 -4.12
CA LYS A 99 -1.48 -21.97 -4.60
C LYS A 99 -1.03 -21.19 -5.83
N GLU A 100 -1.92 -20.94 -6.79
CA GLU A 100 -1.59 -20.17 -7.98
C GLU A 100 -1.25 -18.70 -7.65
N HIS A 101 -1.97 -18.06 -6.69
CA HIS A 101 -1.62 -16.72 -6.21
C HIS A 101 -0.24 -16.69 -5.57
N LYS A 102 0.04 -17.61 -4.66
CA LYS A 102 1.36 -17.73 -4.01
C LYS A 102 2.47 -17.98 -5.01
N LYS A 103 2.25 -18.86 -6.00
CA LYS A 103 3.20 -19.15 -7.08
C LYS A 103 3.49 -17.92 -7.96
N ALA A 104 2.49 -17.07 -8.15
CA ALA A 104 2.64 -15.78 -8.84
C ALA A 104 3.28 -14.67 -7.98
N GLY A 105 3.68 -14.96 -6.75
CA GLY A 105 4.24 -13.99 -5.81
C GLY A 105 3.22 -12.99 -5.26
N LYS A 106 1.91 -13.27 -5.40
CA LYS A 106 0.83 -12.42 -4.93
C LYS A 106 0.39 -12.81 -3.53
N ASN A 107 -0.12 -11.84 -2.78
CA ASN A 107 -0.57 -12.06 -1.41
C ASN A 107 -1.95 -12.70 -1.33
N VAL A 108 -2.17 -13.45 -0.24
CA VAL A 108 -3.41 -14.15 0.07
C VAL A 108 -3.80 -13.87 1.51
N MET A 109 -5.06 -13.49 1.75
CA MET A 109 -5.68 -13.41 3.05
C MET A 109 -6.60 -14.60 3.24
N VAL A 110 -6.45 -15.35 4.32
CA VAL A 110 -7.25 -16.56 4.59
C VAL A 110 -8.06 -16.37 5.87
N PHE A 111 -9.36 -16.60 5.76
CA PHE A 111 -10.30 -16.51 6.88
C PHE A 111 -11.04 -17.82 7.09
N PHE A 112 -11.20 -18.23 8.35
CA PHE A 112 -11.94 -19.43 8.72
C PHE A 112 -13.07 -19.10 9.67
N LYS A 113 -14.30 -19.49 9.30
CA LYS A 113 -15.47 -19.39 10.16
C LYS A 113 -15.46 -20.46 11.24
N LEU A 114 -15.56 -20.05 12.51
CA LEU A 114 -15.59 -20.96 13.66
C LEU A 114 -17.00 -21.48 13.96
N SER A 115 -18.03 -20.66 13.70
CA SER A 115 -19.42 -21.03 13.98
C SER A 115 -20.01 -21.89 12.88
N ILE A 116 -20.91 -22.78 13.27
CA ILE A 116 -21.70 -23.63 12.40
C ILE A 116 -23.13 -23.12 12.42
N ASP A 117 -23.62 -22.55 11.31
CA ASP A 117 -24.97 -22.01 11.22
C ASP A 117 -26.05 -23.12 11.30
N ASN A 118 -25.77 -24.28 10.72
CA ASN A 118 -26.68 -25.43 10.74
C ASN A 118 -25.87 -26.74 10.84
N ILE A 119 -25.92 -27.34 12.01
CA ILE A 119 -25.17 -28.58 12.31
C ILE A 119 -25.63 -29.77 11.46
N THR A 120 -26.92 -29.78 11.03
CA THR A 120 -27.44 -30.91 10.24
C THR A 120 -26.99 -30.91 8.80
N SER A 121 -26.43 -29.80 8.32
CA SER A 121 -25.87 -29.67 6.96
C SER A 121 -24.35 -29.85 6.90
N VAL A 122 -23.73 -30.15 8.04
CA VAL A 122 -22.27 -30.31 8.13
C VAL A 122 -21.86 -31.70 7.69
N ASP A 123 -20.93 -31.76 6.76
CA ASP A 123 -20.24 -32.98 6.39
C ASP A 123 -18.95 -33.13 7.24
N PRO A 124 -18.85 -34.14 8.12
CA PRO A 124 -17.68 -34.35 8.96
C PRO A 124 -16.39 -34.55 8.17
N GLN A 125 -16.47 -35.11 6.97
CA GLN A 125 -15.31 -35.30 6.09
C GLN A 125 -14.81 -33.95 5.55
N GLN A 126 -15.69 -33.02 5.25
CA GLN A 126 -15.30 -31.68 4.83
C GLN A 126 -14.67 -30.90 5.97
N LEU A 127 -15.19 -31.00 7.20
CA LEU A 127 -14.56 -30.40 8.38
C LEU A 127 -13.15 -30.96 8.63
N GLN A 128 -12.98 -32.28 8.51
CA GLN A 128 -11.66 -32.87 8.65
C GLN A 128 -10.68 -32.32 7.61
N LYS A 129 -11.11 -32.20 6.34
CA LYS A 129 -10.29 -31.62 5.28
C LYS A 129 -9.91 -30.16 5.57
N ILE A 130 -10.79 -29.35 6.18
CA ILE A 130 -10.47 -27.98 6.60
C ILE A 130 -9.38 -28.01 7.67
N ASN A 131 -9.49 -28.87 8.68
CA ASN A 131 -8.51 -28.98 9.74
C ASN A 131 -7.14 -29.43 9.19
N ASP A 132 -7.13 -30.44 8.31
CA ASP A 132 -5.93 -30.91 7.65
C ASP A 132 -5.29 -29.78 6.78
N PHE A 133 -6.12 -29.00 6.11
CA PHE A 133 -5.66 -27.85 5.34
C PHE A 133 -5.07 -26.75 6.24
N LYS A 134 -5.73 -26.38 7.37
CA LYS A 134 -5.16 -25.45 8.35
C LYS A 134 -3.78 -25.89 8.82
N GLU A 135 -3.64 -27.17 9.19
CA GLU A 135 -2.34 -27.72 9.60
C GLU A 135 -1.30 -27.65 8.49
N SER A 136 -1.69 -27.86 7.23
CA SER A 136 -0.77 -27.82 6.09
C SER A 136 -0.21 -26.43 5.78
N ILE A 137 -0.96 -25.36 6.09
CA ILE A 137 -0.57 -23.98 5.77
C ILE A 137 -0.03 -23.19 6.97
N LYS A 138 -0.01 -23.77 8.17
CA LYS A 138 0.31 -23.04 9.42
C LYS A 138 1.68 -22.38 9.46
N ASN A 139 2.64 -22.90 8.70
CA ASN A 139 3.99 -22.34 8.64
C ASN A 139 4.17 -21.33 7.48
N ASP A 140 3.20 -21.26 6.57
CA ASP A 140 3.33 -20.53 5.31
C ASP A 140 2.35 -19.38 5.16
N VAL A 141 1.22 -19.42 5.88
CA VAL A 141 0.14 -18.46 5.78
C VAL A 141 -0.35 -18.07 7.17
N LEU A 142 -0.39 -16.79 7.45
CA LEU A 142 -1.10 -16.27 8.61
C LEU A 142 -2.59 -16.17 8.25
N TRP A 143 -3.45 -16.86 9.00
CA TRP A 143 -4.90 -16.78 8.81
C TRP A 143 -5.59 -16.11 9.98
N CYS A 144 -6.85 -15.69 9.75
CA CYS A 144 -7.72 -15.13 10.76
C CYS A 144 -8.95 -16.00 10.93
N GLU A 145 -9.38 -16.22 12.17
CA GLU A 145 -10.63 -16.90 12.49
C GLU A 145 -11.70 -15.90 12.87
N PHE A 146 -12.97 -16.18 12.52
CA PHE A 146 -14.10 -15.32 12.83
C PHE A 146 -15.34 -16.13 13.24
N THR A 147 -16.22 -15.51 14.01
CA THR A 147 -17.40 -16.18 14.57
C THR A 147 -18.67 -15.94 13.77
N ASP A 148 -18.89 -14.73 13.29
CA ASP A 148 -20.08 -14.32 12.55
C ASP A 148 -19.74 -13.26 11.50
N THR A 149 -20.74 -12.81 10.74
CA THR A 149 -20.57 -11.84 9.66
C THR A 149 -20.06 -10.48 10.15
N SER A 150 -20.44 -10.05 11.35
CA SER A 150 -20.00 -8.77 11.91
C SER A 150 -18.54 -8.82 12.36
N ASP A 151 -18.13 -9.93 12.98
CA ASP A 151 -16.73 -10.18 13.33
C ASP A 151 -15.86 -10.30 12.07
N PHE A 152 -16.37 -10.96 11.03
CA PHE A 152 -15.69 -11.05 9.73
C PHE A 152 -15.52 -9.68 9.07
N GLU A 153 -16.58 -8.88 9.02
CA GLU A 153 -16.58 -7.51 8.47
C GLU A 153 -15.48 -6.67 9.12
N LYS A 154 -15.43 -6.66 10.44
CA LYS A 154 -14.41 -5.92 11.20
C LYS A 154 -13.01 -6.43 10.89
N LYS A 155 -12.77 -7.74 10.97
CA LYS A 155 -11.45 -8.35 10.77
C LYS A 155 -10.94 -8.17 9.34
N LEU A 156 -11.83 -8.28 8.34
CA LEU A 156 -11.47 -8.03 6.94
C LEU A 156 -11.15 -6.54 6.73
N SER A 157 -11.95 -5.62 7.28
CA SER A 157 -11.71 -4.18 7.18
C SER A 157 -10.37 -3.79 7.78
N ASP A 158 -10.06 -4.29 9.00
CA ASP A 158 -8.79 -4.02 9.67
C ASP A 158 -7.60 -4.59 8.87
N ALA A 159 -7.71 -5.84 8.41
CA ALA A 159 -6.66 -6.50 7.63
C ALA A 159 -6.39 -5.77 6.29
N LEU A 160 -7.45 -5.34 5.61
CA LEU A 160 -7.34 -4.57 4.37
C LEU A 160 -6.64 -3.23 4.59
N GLN A 161 -7.03 -2.50 5.64
CA GLN A 161 -6.41 -1.22 5.93
C GLN A 161 -4.92 -1.34 6.23
N LEU A 162 -4.52 -2.35 7.01
CA LEU A 162 -3.12 -2.65 7.29
C LEU A 162 -2.37 -3.03 6.01
N TYR A 163 -2.94 -3.94 5.22
CA TYR A 163 -2.34 -4.39 3.97
C TYR A 163 -2.12 -3.25 2.97
N ILE A 164 -3.12 -2.41 2.79
CA ILE A 164 -3.05 -1.26 1.87
C ILE A 164 -1.98 -0.28 2.34
N ASN A 165 -1.91 -0.01 3.64
CA ASN A 165 -0.89 0.88 4.19
C ASN A 165 0.53 0.34 3.96
N ASP A 166 0.72 -0.97 4.12
CA ASP A 166 2.05 -1.58 4.02
C ASP A 166 2.50 -1.84 2.58
N ASN A 167 1.56 -2.13 1.67
CA ASN A 167 1.90 -2.60 0.32
C ASN A 167 1.52 -1.62 -0.79
N TRP A 168 0.43 -0.85 -0.64
CA TRP A 168 -0.08 0.01 -1.72
C TRP A 168 -0.02 1.49 -1.41
N ASN A 169 0.05 1.89 -0.12
CA ASN A 169 0.32 3.27 0.26
C ASN A 169 1.82 3.62 0.23
N ASN A 170 2.70 2.62 0.16
CA ASN A 170 4.13 2.85 -0.01
C ASN A 170 4.50 3.37 -1.40
N ASP A 171 3.69 3.11 -2.44
CA ASP A 171 3.81 3.79 -3.73
C ASP A 171 3.50 5.30 -3.62
N ARG A 172 2.81 5.73 -2.56
CA ARG A 172 2.63 7.15 -2.23
C ARG A 172 3.92 7.86 -1.83
N SER A 173 4.91 7.15 -1.29
CA SER A 173 6.21 7.75 -1.02
C SER A 173 6.94 8.10 -2.31
N VAL A 174 6.66 7.40 -3.42
CA VAL A 174 7.32 7.62 -4.71
C VAL A 174 6.47 8.49 -5.65
N GLU A 175 5.14 8.29 -5.72
CA GLU A 175 4.28 9.07 -6.63
C GLU A 175 3.73 10.37 -6.01
N SER A 176 3.47 10.41 -4.70
CA SER A 176 3.11 11.69 -4.03
C SER A 176 4.31 12.60 -3.87
N GLU A 177 5.51 12.06 -3.79
CA GLU A 177 6.74 12.83 -3.94
C GLU A 177 6.85 13.37 -5.37
N HIS A 178 6.49 12.60 -6.41
CA HIS A 178 6.49 13.09 -7.81
C HIS A 178 5.50 14.25 -8.05
N GLU A 179 4.24 14.14 -7.61
CA GLU A 179 3.24 15.21 -7.79
C GLU A 179 3.54 16.45 -6.94
N VAL A 180 4.15 16.29 -5.76
CA VAL A 180 4.54 17.42 -4.90
C VAL A 180 5.72 18.18 -5.51
N TYR A 181 6.63 17.50 -6.22
CA TYR A 181 7.75 18.16 -6.89
C TYR A 181 7.32 18.90 -8.16
N GLU A 182 6.35 18.40 -8.92
CA GLU A 182 5.83 19.06 -10.12
C GLU A 182 5.06 20.36 -9.84
N ASN A 183 4.54 20.52 -8.62
CA ASN A 183 3.78 21.71 -8.21
C ASN A 183 4.59 22.74 -7.42
N ILE A 184 5.85 22.48 -7.09
CA ILE A 184 6.73 23.45 -6.43
C ILE A 184 7.88 23.80 -7.36
N GLU A 185 7.77 24.96 -7.99
CA GLU A 185 8.87 25.51 -8.78
C GLU A 185 9.96 26.05 -7.86
N PHE A 186 11.15 25.45 -7.93
CA PHE A 186 12.36 26.02 -7.38
C PHE A 186 13.04 26.90 -8.43
N SER A 187 13.53 28.05 -8.01
CA SER A 187 14.35 28.89 -8.86
C SER A 187 15.67 28.19 -9.21
N ASP A 188 16.35 28.64 -10.24
CA ASP A 188 17.64 28.03 -10.64
C ASP A 188 18.70 28.14 -9.54
N GLU A 189 18.71 29.23 -8.75
CA GLU A 189 19.57 29.38 -7.57
C GLU A 189 19.23 28.34 -6.50
N GLU A 190 17.97 28.09 -6.25
CA GLU A 190 17.49 27.10 -5.26
C GLU A 190 17.83 25.65 -5.69
N LYS A 191 17.66 25.33 -6.97
CA LYS A 191 18.07 24.04 -7.54
C LYS A 191 19.57 23.82 -7.40
N GLU A 192 20.37 24.85 -7.68
CA GLU A 192 21.81 24.79 -7.52
C GLU A 192 22.24 24.54 -6.06
N ILE A 193 21.52 25.16 -5.09
CA ILE A 193 21.75 24.91 -3.67
C ILE A 193 21.48 23.44 -3.32
N ILE A 194 20.35 22.87 -3.78
CA ILE A 194 20.00 21.47 -3.55
C ILE A 194 21.08 20.55 -4.14
N MET A 195 21.47 20.77 -5.39
CA MET A 195 22.49 19.96 -6.07
C MET A 195 23.85 20.00 -5.37
N LYS A 196 24.26 21.18 -4.92
CA LYS A 196 25.51 21.33 -4.15
C LYS A 196 25.42 20.63 -2.79
N TRP A 197 24.27 20.75 -2.12
CA TRP A 197 24.07 20.14 -0.79
C TRP A 197 24.09 18.61 -0.86
N THR A 198 23.44 18.01 -1.84
CA THR A 198 23.43 16.55 -2.02
C THR A 198 24.82 15.97 -2.34
N LYS A 199 25.74 16.79 -2.87
CA LYS A 199 27.14 16.42 -3.16
C LYS A 199 28.08 16.64 -1.96
N CYS A 200 27.60 17.28 -0.87
CA CYS A 200 28.39 17.51 0.34
C CYS A 200 28.43 16.29 1.28
N SER A 201 29.53 16.10 1.97
CA SER A 201 29.64 15.12 3.07
C SER A 201 28.80 15.51 4.28
N ASN A 202 28.59 16.80 4.50
CA ASN A 202 27.75 17.34 5.57
C ASN A 202 26.29 17.50 5.09
N THR A 203 25.40 16.71 5.65
CA THR A 203 23.97 16.65 5.27
C THR A 203 23.06 17.56 6.09
N PHE A 204 23.62 18.45 6.92
CA PHE A 204 22.85 19.32 7.82
C PHE A 204 22.74 20.76 7.32
N CYS A 205 21.59 21.39 7.62
CA CYS A 205 21.35 22.82 7.48
C CYS A 205 21.14 23.45 8.87
N HIS A 206 21.81 24.58 9.11
CA HIS A 206 21.71 25.35 10.36
C HIS A 206 21.42 26.82 10.08
N LYS A 207 20.42 27.37 10.77
CA LYS A 207 20.22 28.81 10.83
C LYS A 207 21.12 29.43 11.93
N ILE A 208 21.90 30.43 11.60
CA ILE A 208 22.86 31.09 12.51
C ILE A 208 22.55 32.59 12.48
N ASN A 209 22.25 33.17 13.65
CA ASN A 209 22.10 34.61 13.78
C ASN A 209 23.49 35.28 13.70
N ALA A 210 23.61 36.28 12.84
CA ALA A 210 24.83 37.07 12.67
C ALA A 210 24.54 38.56 12.85
N ASN A 211 25.56 39.36 13.19
CA ASN A 211 25.39 40.80 13.35
C ASN A 211 24.91 41.42 12.02
N GLY A 212 23.63 41.89 12.00
CA GLY A 212 23.00 42.51 10.85
C GLY A 212 22.28 41.62 9.87
N GLY A 213 22.22 40.28 10.13
CA GLY A 213 21.52 39.34 9.26
C GLY A 213 21.45 37.93 9.81
N VAL A 214 21.12 37.01 8.92
CA VAL A 214 21.03 35.58 9.21
C VAL A 214 21.87 34.81 8.20
N CYS A 215 22.62 33.83 8.63
CA CYS A 215 23.35 32.92 7.75
C CYS A 215 22.79 31.51 7.90
N TYR A 216 22.54 30.88 6.76
CA TYR A 216 22.17 29.45 6.68
C TYR A 216 23.43 28.68 6.28
N LYS A 217 23.92 27.82 7.16
CA LYS A 217 24.97 26.89 6.82
C LYS A 217 24.34 25.63 6.25
N ILE A 218 24.49 25.41 4.97
CA ILE A 218 23.93 24.26 4.24
C ILE A 218 25.11 23.43 3.73
N GLY A 219 25.23 22.21 4.23
CA GLY A 219 26.40 21.40 3.97
C GLY A 219 27.68 22.14 4.43
N ASP A 220 28.62 22.33 3.51
CA ASP A 220 29.88 23.04 3.75
C ASP A 220 29.84 24.52 3.35
N GLN A 221 28.72 25.00 2.83
CA GLN A 221 28.53 26.38 2.35
C GLN A 221 27.74 27.27 3.31
N ARG A 222 27.93 28.58 3.18
CA ARG A 222 27.22 29.59 3.97
C ARG A 222 26.47 30.53 3.04
N TYR A 223 25.17 30.67 3.30
CA TYR A 223 24.27 31.60 2.59
C TYR A 223 23.84 32.67 3.57
N CYS A 224 24.46 33.86 3.53
CA CYS A 224 24.15 34.96 4.43
C CYS A 224 23.18 35.92 3.77
N LYS A 225 22.11 36.23 4.45
CA LYS A 225 21.02 37.11 4.01
C LYS A 225 20.84 38.26 4.99
N LYS A 226 20.49 39.45 4.47
CA LYS A 226 20.17 40.61 5.31
C LYS A 226 18.83 40.38 6.02
N LYS A 227 18.74 40.86 7.27
CA LYS A 227 17.53 40.78 8.07
C LYS A 227 16.35 41.46 7.35
N GLY A 228 15.19 40.83 7.36
CA GLY A 228 13.97 41.33 6.73
C GLY A 228 13.63 40.52 5.46
N LYS A 229 13.46 41.21 4.32
CA LYS A 229 12.93 40.59 3.08
C LYS A 229 13.77 39.42 2.56
N GLU A 230 15.10 39.55 2.56
CA GLU A 230 15.97 38.49 2.05
C GLU A 230 15.95 37.26 2.98
N GLU A 231 15.90 37.47 4.30
CA GLU A 231 15.73 36.40 5.27
C GLU A 231 14.40 35.68 5.08
N ALA A 232 13.30 36.41 4.92
CA ALA A 232 11.96 35.82 4.75
C ALA A 232 11.86 34.96 3.46
N VAL A 233 12.50 35.38 2.36
CA VAL A 233 12.56 34.59 1.12
C VAL A 233 13.31 33.28 1.33
N PHE A 234 14.40 33.31 2.10
CA PHE A 234 15.17 32.12 2.36
C PHE A 234 14.51 31.19 3.40
N ASP A 235 13.79 31.76 4.39
CA ASP A 235 12.97 30.97 5.30
C ASP A 235 11.84 30.25 4.54
N ASP A 236 11.17 30.94 3.59
CA ASP A 236 10.17 30.30 2.70
C ASP A 236 10.77 29.15 1.87
N TYR A 237 12.00 29.31 1.37
CA TYR A 237 12.71 28.23 0.70
C TYR A 237 12.92 27.01 1.62
N ILE A 238 13.36 27.21 2.88
CA ILE A 238 13.51 26.13 3.84
C ILE A 238 12.14 25.47 4.15
N GLU A 239 11.08 26.24 4.31
CA GLU A 239 9.73 25.71 4.52
C GLU A 239 9.23 24.88 3.32
N ARG A 240 9.54 25.30 2.10
CA ARG A 240 9.24 24.53 0.88
C ARG A 240 10.00 23.21 0.85
N LEU A 241 11.29 23.21 1.23
CA LEU A 241 12.09 21.98 1.33
C LEU A 241 11.53 21.00 2.38
N ILE A 242 11.00 21.50 3.51
CA ILE A 242 10.31 20.68 4.51
C ILE A 242 9.01 20.10 3.92
N ARG A 243 8.21 20.94 3.26
CA ARG A 243 6.91 20.58 2.68
C ARG A 243 7.03 19.47 1.63
N VAL A 244 8.07 19.52 0.79
CA VAL A 244 8.36 18.46 -0.20
C VAL A 244 9.11 17.26 0.39
N GLY A 245 9.42 17.28 1.68
CA GLY A 245 10.12 16.17 2.32
C GLY A 245 11.61 16.03 1.99
N PHE A 246 12.25 17.10 1.49
CA PHE A 246 13.69 17.07 1.18
C PHE A 246 14.54 17.17 2.43
N ILE A 247 14.02 17.81 3.46
CA ILE A 247 14.67 17.95 4.77
C ILE A 247 13.69 17.66 5.90
N GLU A 248 14.22 17.26 7.04
CA GLU A 248 13.47 17.08 8.28
C GLU A 248 14.21 17.74 9.46
N LEU A 249 13.42 18.15 10.47
CA LEU A 249 14.00 18.70 11.70
C LEU A 249 14.70 17.57 12.48
N GLU A 250 16.00 17.69 12.65
CA GLU A 250 16.80 16.74 13.45
C GLU A 250 16.77 17.11 14.94
N LYS A 251 17.06 18.38 15.25
CA LYS A 251 17.07 18.92 16.61
C LYS A 251 17.19 20.45 16.60
N ASN A 252 17.07 21.08 17.75
CA ASN A 252 17.47 22.47 17.93
C ASN A 252 18.90 22.56 18.49
N ASN A 253 19.64 23.59 18.10
CA ASN A 253 20.94 23.87 18.67
C ASN A 253 20.80 24.47 20.10
N LYS A 254 21.93 24.76 20.76
CA LYS A 254 21.94 25.33 22.12
C LYS A 254 21.27 26.71 22.23
N GLU A 255 21.15 27.44 21.12
CA GLU A 255 20.53 28.74 21.01
C GLU A 255 19.03 28.67 20.58
N GLY A 256 18.47 27.45 20.46
CA GLY A 256 17.09 27.21 20.04
C GLY A 256 16.85 27.25 18.54
N ASN A 257 17.89 27.44 17.71
CA ASN A 257 17.74 27.45 16.25
C ASN A 257 17.62 26.03 15.69
N PRO A 258 16.74 25.79 14.70
CA PRO A 258 16.54 24.47 14.12
C PRO A 258 17.77 23.99 13.31
N ILE A 259 18.03 22.71 13.41
CA ILE A 259 18.97 21.96 12.58
C ILE A 259 18.19 20.97 11.77
N TYR A 260 18.27 21.08 10.46
CA TYR A 260 17.60 20.18 9.51
C TYR A 260 18.59 19.21 8.90
N LYS A 261 18.13 18.01 8.59
CA LYS A 261 18.87 16.95 7.94
C LYS A 261 18.30 16.66 6.57
N LEU A 262 19.18 16.45 5.59
CA LEU A 262 18.82 16.08 4.22
C LEU A 262 18.27 14.65 4.16
N LYS A 263 17.18 14.46 3.41
CA LYS A 263 16.50 13.17 3.19
C LYS A 263 16.81 12.60 1.82
N LYS A 264 16.50 11.31 1.64
CA LYS A 264 16.67 10.58 0.38
C LYS A 264 16.00 11.29 -0.81
N ALA A 265 14.81 11.84 -0.60
CA ALA A 265 14.03 12.55 -1.63
C ALA A 265 14.81 13.69 -2.31
N ALA A 266 15.65 14.41 -1.57
CA ALA A 266 16.48 15.46 -2.14
C ALA A 266 17.58 14.92 -3.06
N TYR A 267 18.15 13.76 -2.75
CA TYR A 267 19.14 13.10 -3.61
C TYR A 267 18.49 12.60 -4.91
N ASP A 268 17.31 12.01 -4.82
CA ASP A 268 16.56 11.52 -5.97
C ASP A 268 16.17 12.68 -6.90
N TYR A 269 15.79 13.84 -6.34
CA TYR A 269 15.51 15.07 -7.11
C TYR A 269 16.79 15.62 -7.79
N ALA A 270 17.90 15.72 -7.07
CA ALA A 270 19.15 16.23 -7.62
C ALA A 270 19.69 15.33 -8.77
N GLN A 271 19.56 14.01 -8.63
CA GLN A 271 19.94 13.06 -9.69
C GLN A 271 19.13 13.25 -10.97
N ARG A 272 17.84 13.60 -10.87
CA ARG A 272 17.00 13.91 -12.04
C ARG A 272 17.43 15.20 -12.72
N LEU A 273 17.75 16.24 -11.93
CA LEU A 273 18.26 17.50 -12.50
C LEU A 273 19.58 17.27 -13.26
N ASP A 274 20.50 16.46 -12.73
CA ASP A 274 21.75 16.11 -13.42
C ASP A 274 21.45 15.40 -14.76
N ASN A 275 20.45 14.46 -14.81
CA ASN A 275 20.06 13.73 -16.03
C ASN A 275 19.32 14.58 -17.10
N ILE A 276 18.80 15.76 -16.75
CA ILE A 276 18.13 16.68 -17.69
C ILE A 276 19.16 17.61 -18.36
N ILE A 277 20.33 17.79 -17.74
CA ILE A 277 21.39 18.70 -18.19
C ILE A 277 22.38 17.99 -19.15
N GLU A 278 22.41 16.64 -19.16
CA GLU A 278 23.11 15.83 -20.16
C GLU A 278 22.24 15.59 -21.42
#